data_ec632284584fa0ca1f5f90de90ce0fa6
#
_entry.id   ec632284584fa0ca1f5f90de90ce0fa6
#
_cell.length_a   1.000
_cell.length_b   1.000
_cell.length_c   1.000
_cell.angle_alpha   90.00
_cell.angle_beta   90.00
_cell.angle_gamma   90.00
#
_symmetry.space_group_name_H-M   'P 1'
#
loop_
_entity.id
_entity.type
_entity.pdbx_description
1 polymer ?
#
loop_
_entity_poly.entity_id
_entity_poly.type
_entity_poly.pdbx_seq_one_letter_code
_entity_poly.pdbx_strand_id
1 'polypeptide(L)'
;MASNARLLVRLTAALAATFVMIAAGAPAAAAPAKSTAIHVTCLGHATFLVESSGGTRIMIDPWLRQNPATPDVLKDPTRYRLNAVLVTHSHFDHSGDAVEIAKSAKAPLISAYEWVNAQALPDELKMGGNVGGTFKIGDVTVHLVPAMHSSEPSGRALGFVLTFADGRSLYHTGDTWIFGDMALIEELYHPNIILLGVGGGPYGETPAVARLAIDKYFKPDVIVPMHYGTFPALAQAAEVDAAFAGDKRVVHMKGGDVQDF
;
A
#
# COMPACT_ATOMS: atom_id res chain seq x y z
N MET A 1 89.00 -45.89 -49.11
CA MET A 1 87.78 -46.23 -49.80
C MET A 1 86.66 -46.26 -48.75
N ALA A 2 85.76 -45.38 -48.86
CA ALA A 2 84.78 -45.07 -47.83
C ALA A 2 83.59 -46.01 -47.86
N SER A 3 83.16 -46.48 -46.69
CA SER A 3 81.86 -47.19 -46.53
C SER A 3 80.98 -46.38 -45.61
N ASN A 4 79.85 -45.90 -46.18
CA ASN A 4 78.81 -45.15 -45.49
C ASN A 4 77.89 -46.12 -44.75
N ALA A 5 77.82 -46.06 -43.44
CA ALA A 5 76.79 -46.67 -42.62
C ALA A 5 75.74 -45.62 -42.27
N ARG A 6 74.51 -45.82 -42.80
CA ARG A 6 73.35 -45.02 -42.47
C ARG A 6 72.68 -45.53 -41.20
N LEU A 7 72.65 -44.69 -40.16
CA LEU A 7 71.97 -44.92 -38.89
C LEU A 7 70.52 -44.52 -39.05
N LEU A 8 69.58 -45.45 -38.95
CA LEU A 8 68.14 -45.22 -38.91
C LEU A 8 67.72 -44.89 -37.47
N VAL A 9 67.34 -43.65 -37.25
CA VAL A 9 66.72 -43.23 -35.97
C VAL A 9 65.20 -43.43 -36.11
N ARG A 10 64.63 -44.32 -35.32
CA ARG A 10 63.18 -44.48 -35.20
C ARG A 10 62.66 -43.49 -34.15
N LEU A 11 61.87 -42.50 -34.57
CA LEU A 11 61.09 -41.64 -33.68
C LEU A 11 59.81 -42.37 -33.30
N THR A 12 59.64 -42.68 -32.03
CA THR A 12 58.36 -43.09 -31.46
C THR A 12 57.65 -41.85 -30.94
N ALA A 13 56.56 -41.42 -31.61
CA ALA A 13 55.68 -40.37 -31.17
C ALA A 13 54.71 -40.93 -30.11
N ALA A 14 54.83 -40.46 -28.88
CA ALA A 14 53.88 -40.74 -27.83
C ALA A 14 52.73 -39.70 -27.93
N LEU A 15 51.51 -40.15 -28.26
CA LEU A 15 50.30 -39.32 -28.21
C LEU A 15 49.85 -39.22 -26.76
N ALA A 16 50.01 -38.05 -26.14
CA ALA A 16 49.40 -37.73 -24.86
C ALA A 16 47.96 -37.26 -25.12
N ALA A 17 46.99 -38.10 -24.81
CA ALA A 17 45.58 -37.72 -24.83
C ALA A 17 45.24 -36.89 -23.57
N THR A 18 45.06 -35.56 -23.73
CA THR A 18 44.60 -34.67 -22.68
C THR A 18 43.08 -34.82 -22.55
N PHE A 19 42.61 -35.47 -21.48
CA PHE A 19 41.19 -35.51 -21.13
C PHE A 19 40.79 -34.15 -20.49
N VAL A 20 40.06 -33.34 -21.23
CA VAL A 20 39.42 -32.13 -20.68
C VAL A 20 38.12 -32.57 -19.98
N MET A 21 38.14 -32.64 -18.64
CA MET A 21 36.90 -32.75 -17.85
C MET A 21 36.12 -31.45 -17.95
N ILE A 22 35.03 -31.46 -18.73
CA ILE A 22 34.03 -30.39 -18.67
C ILE A 22 33.19 -30.66 -17.42
N ALA A 23 33.47 -29.89 -16.35
CA ALA A 23 32.60 -29.87 -15.19
C ALA A 23 31.26 -29.24 -15.61
N ALA A 24 30.22 -30.07 -15.73
CA ALA A 24 28.85 -29.59 -15.89
C ALA A 24 28.48 -28.82 -14.61
N GLY A 25 28.53 -27.49 -14.66
CA GLY A 25 28.03 -26.65 -13.59
C GLY A 25 26.55 -26.94 -13.36
N ALA A 26 26.17 -27.31 -12.14
CA ALA A 26 24.78 -27.44 -11.77
C ALA A 26 24.05 -26.10 -12.06
N PRO A 27 22.85 -26.11 -12.61
CA PRO A 27 22.09 -24.89 -12.82
C PRO A 27 21.92 -24.19 -11.47
N ALA A 28 22.35 -22.91 -11.37
CA ALA A 28 22.09 -22.09 -10.21
C ALA A 28 20.57 -22.07 -9.98
N ALA A 29 20.13 -22.42 -8.78
CA ALA A 29 18.73 -22.32 -8.41
C ALA A 29 18.27 -20.88 -8.68
N ALA A 30 17.27 -20.72 -9.53
CA ALA A 30 16.70 -19.40 -9.80
C ALA A 30 16.24 -18.81 -8.46
N ALA A 31 16.64 -17.56 -8.16
CA ALA A 31 16.13 -16.85 -7.02
C ALA A 31 14.58 -16.85 -7.09
N PRO A 32 13.88 -17.01 -5.96
CA PRO A 32 12.42 -17.00 -5.98
C PRO A 32 11.97 -15.70 -6.64
N ALA A 33 11.05 -15.82 -7.60
CA ALA A 33 10.44 -14.67 -8.25
C ALA A 33 9.88 -13.76 -7.16
N LYS A 34 10.25 -12.46 -7.17
CA LYS A 34 9.67 -11.49 -6.23
C LYS A 34 8.16 -11.52 -6.41
N SER A 35 7.41 -11.61 -5.30
CA SER A 35 5.96 -11.44 -5.33
C SER A 35 5.62 -10.13 -6.06
N THR A 36 4.63 -10.16 -6.93
CA THR A 36 4.05 -8.93 -7.50
C THR A 36 2.86 -8.44 -6.67
N ALA A 37 2.50 -9.18 -5.60
CA ALA A 37 1.35 -8.87 -4.77
C ALA A 37 1.53 -7.55 -4.00
N ILE A 38 0.44 -6.81 -3.90
CA ILE A 38 0.26 -5.71 -2.96
C ILE A 38 -0.44 -6.31 -1.76
N HIS A 39 0.24 -6.35 -0.61
CA HIS A 39 -0.35 -6.88 0.62
C HIS A 39 -1.10 -5.78 1.35
N VAL A 40 -2.39 -5.97 1.58
CA VAL A 40 -3.24 -5.02 2.32
C VAL A 40 -3.73 -5.69 3.58
N THR A 41 -3.39 -5.12 4.74
CA THR A 41 -3.89 -5.57 6.05
C THR A 41 -4.90 -4.54 6.56
N CYS A 42 -6.12 -4.96 6.80
CA CYS A 42 -7.10 -4.15 7.54
C CYS A 42 -6.75 -4.19 9.04
N LEU A 43 -6.57 -3.04 9.65
CA LEU A 43 -6.32 -2.94 11.09
C LEU A 43 -7.55 -2.52 11.88
N GLY A 44 -8.68 -2.32 11.17
CA GLY A 44 -9.97 -1.93 11.71
C GLY A 44 -10.37 -0.50 11.33
N HIS A 45 -11.65 -0.26 11.14
CA HIS A 45 -12.24 1.02 10.73
C HIS A 45 -11.69 1.51 9.39
N ALA A 46 -10.92 2.61 9.38
CA ALA A 46 -10.24 3.13 8.19
C ALA A 46 -8.72 2.91 8.23
N THR A 47 -8.21 2.16 9.21
CA THR A 47 -6.77 1.91 9.36
C THR A 47 -6.32 0.75 8.49
N PHE A 48 -5.39 1.01 7.59
CA PHE A 48 -4.78 -0.03 6.74
C PHE A 48 -3.25 0.04 6.76
N LEU A 49 -2.64 -1.15 6.71
CA LEU A 49 -1.22 -1.31 6.41
C LEU A 49 -1.11 -1.85 4.98
N VAL A 50 -0.44 -1.10 4.12
CA VAL A 50 -0.19 -1.47 2.72
C VAL A 50 1.30 -1.75 2.56
N GLU A 51 1.63 -2.92 2.01
CA GLU A 51 3.00 -3.31 1.68
C GLU A 51 3.11 -3.58 0.18
N SER A 52 4.01 -2.85 -0.48
CA SER A 52 4.28 -3.03 -1.91
C SER A 52 5.08 -4.31 -2.18
N SER A 53 5.08 -4.77 -3.41
CA SER A 53 5.92 -5.88 -3.87
C SER A 53 7.44 -5.63 -3.69
N GLY A 54 7.85 -4.36 -3.56
CA GLY A 54 9.22 -3.95 -3.25
C GLY A 54 9.53 -3.92 -1.75
N GLY A 55 8.53 -4.15 -0.89
CA GLY A 55 8.67 -4.15 0.57
C GLY A 55 8.46 -2.79 1.23
N THR A 56 7.99 -1.78 0.49
CA THR A 56 7.62 -0.48 1.09
C THR A 56 6.33 -0.62 1.88
N ARG A 57 6.38 -0.26 3.16
CA ARG A 57 5.29 -0.41 4.12
C ARG A 57 4.74 0.94 4.53
N ILE A 58 3.47 1.17 4.26
CA ILE A 58 2.77 2.43 4.51
C ILE A 58 1.54 2.13 5.37
N MET A 59 1.39 2.84 6.48
CA MET A 59 0.19 2.78 7.30
C MET A 59 -0.67 4.02 7.04
N ILE A 60 -1.96 3.83 6.81
CA ILE A 60 -2.92 4.89 6.52
C ILE A 60 -3.91 4.96 7.67
N ASP A 61 -4.20 6.16 8.14
CA ASP A 61 -5.18 6.53 9.16
C ASP A 61 -5.07 5.69 10.45
N PRO A 62 -3.90 5.72 11.14
CA PRO A 62 -3.67 4.87 12.30
C PRO A 62 -4.46 5.33 13.54
N TRP A 63 -5.51 4.55 13.82
CA TRP A 63 -6.24 4.56 15.06
C TRP A 63 -6.40 3.12 15.56
N LEU A 64 -5.57 2.69 16.51
CA LEU A 64 -5.41 1.31 16.93
C LEU A 64 -5.84 1.08 18.38
N ARG A 65 -5.29 1.84 19.32
CA ARG A 65 -5.44 1.57 20.76
C ARG A 65 -6.88 1.61 21.24
N GLN A 66 -7.61 2.64 20.82
CA GLN A 66 -9.00 2.85 21.22
C GLN A 66 -9.99 2.31 20.19
N ASN A 67 -9.51 1.77 19.08
CA ASN A 67 -10.36 1.22 18.04
C ASN A 67 -10.93 -0.14 18.46
N PRO A 68 -12.25 -0.27 18.65
CA PRO A 68 -12.87 -1.53 19.03
C PRO A 68 -12.80 -2.61 17.93
N ALA A 69 -12.61 -2.19 16.67
CA ALA A 69 -12.47 -3.10 15.54
C ALA A 69 -11.03 -3.63 15.34
N THR A 70 -10.05 -3.07 16.06
CA THR A 70 -8.66 -3.54 16.02
C THR A 70 -8.47 -4.69 17.01
N PRO A 71 -7.98 -5.87 16.58
CA PRO A 71 -7.60 -6.95 17.48
C PRO A 71 -6.53 -6.51 18.48
N ASP A 72 -6.62 -6.95 19.74
CA ASP A 72 -5.73 -6.51 20.81
C ASP A 72 -4.24 -6.75 20.50
N VAL A 73 -3.92 -7.84 19.82
CA VAL A 73 -2.56 -8.18 19.40
C VAL A 73 -1.98 -7.18 18.38
N LEU A 74 -2.81 -6.35 17.77
CA LEU A 74 -2.43 -5.34 16.75
C LEU A 74 -2.43 -3.90 17.31
N LYS A 75 -2.83 -3.69 18.56
CA LYS A 75 -2.98 -2.35 19.17
C LYS A 75 -1.68 -1.69 19.61
N ASP A 76 -0.59 -2.44 19.72
CA ASP A 76 0.70 -1.88 20.12
C ASP A 76 1.34 -1.08 18.96
N PRO A 77 1.43 0.26 19.06
CA PRO A 77 1.98 1.10 17.99
C PRO A 77 3.48 0.91 17.79
N THR A 78 4.19 0.34 18.76
CA THR A 78 5.66 0.18 18.70
C THR A 78 6.10 -1.02 17.86
N ARG A 79 5.18 -1.91 17.53
CA ARG A 79 5.48 -3.13 16.76
C ARG A 79 5.68 -2.89 15.26
N TYR A 80 5.22 -1.76 14.74
CA TYR A 80 5.22 -1.51 13.31
C TYR A 80 6.56 -0.99 12.81
N ARG A 81 7.02 -1.55 11.68
CA ARG A 81 8.17 -1.05 10.92
C ARG A 81 7.63 -0.49 9.62
N LEU A 82 7.75 0.82 9.44
CA LEU A 82 7.09 1.56 8.37
C LEU A 82 8.08 2.44 7.61
N ASN A 83 7.77 2.70 6.34
CA ASN A 83 8.45 3.68 5.52
C ASN A 83 7.72 5.03 5.52
N ALA A 84 6.40 5.05 5.80
CA ALA A 84 5.62 6.26 6.01
C ALA A 84 4.34 5.97 6.80
N VAL A 85 3.80 7.01 7.43
CA VAL A 85 2.46 7.08 8.03
C VAL A 85 1.69 8.15 7.28
N LEU A 86 0.49 7.83 6.79
CA LEU A 86 -0.40 8.77 6.11
C LEU A 86 -1.61 9.06 6.98
N VAL A 87 -2.07 10.30 7.01
CA VAL A 87 -3.29 10.70 7.71
C VAL A 87 -4.16 11.53 6.78
N THR A 88 -5.36 11.04 6.50
CA THR A 88 -6.28 11.71 5.59
C THR A 88 -6.82 13.00 6.18
N HIS A 89 -7.13 13.01 7.48
CA HIS A 89 -7.64 14.19 8.18
C HIS A 89 -7.48 14.04 9.71
N SER A 90 -7.79 15.11 10.43
CA SER A 90 -7.45 15.25 11.84
C SER A 90 -8.38 14.54 12.83
N HIS A 91 -9.49 13.94 12.42
CA HIS A 91 -10.40 13.27 13.34
C HIS A 91 -9.69 12.12 14.07
N PHE A 92 -10.10 11.88 15.32
CA PHE A 92 -9.39 10.98 16.24
C PHE A 92 -9.33 9.53 15.73
N ASP A 93 -10.37 9.12 15.02
CA ASP A 93 -10.52 7.76 14.46
C ASP A 93 -9.71 7.53 13.17
N HIS A 94 -8.95 8.54 12.73
CA HIS A 94 -7.97 8.48 11.65
C HIS A 94 -6.56 8.85 12.11
N SER A 95 -6.44 9.78 13.06
CA SER A 95 -5.14 10.34 13.45
C SER A 95 -4.66 9.93 14.85
N GLY A 96 -5.49 9.22 15.62
CA GLY A 96 -5.32 9.03 17.06
C GLY A 96 -3.98 8.47 17.52
N ASP A 97 -3.38 7.56 16.77
CA ASP A 97 -2.07 6.97 17.08
C ASP A 97 -0.96 7.40 16.11
N ALA A 98 -1.25 8.29 15.13
CA ALA A 98 -0.36 8.63 14.03
C ALA A 98 1.00 9.18 14.48
N VAL A 99 0.97 10.14 15.41
CA VAL A 99 2.18 10.79 15.92
C VAL A 99 3.09 9.81 16.67
N GLU A 100 2.52 8.94 17.48
CA GLU A 100 3.27 7.96 18.24
C GLU A 100 3.88 6.89 17.32
N ILE A 101 3.10 6.40 16.35
CA ILE A 101 3.57 5.42 15.39
C ILE A 101 4.69 6.00 14.52
N ALA A 102 4.54 7.23 14.02
CA ALA A 102 5.56 7.92 13.25
C ALA A 102 6.89 8.06 14.04
N LYS A 103 6.81 8.44 15.32
CA LYS A 103 7.98 8.51 16.21
C LYS A 103 8.63 7.15 16.43
N SER A 104 7.82 6.15 16.78
CA SER A 104 8.30 4.81 17.09
C SER A 104 8.95 4.14 15.89
N ALA A 105 8.34 4.27 14.71
CA ALA A 105 8.86 3.73 13.46
C ALA A 105 9.99 4.57 12.86
N LYS A 106 10.21 5.81 13.35
CA LYS A 106 11.06 6.83 12.73
C LYS A 106 10.70 7.05 11.26
N ALA A 107 9.40 7.02 10.97
CA ALA A 107 8.84 7.14 9.63
C ALA A 107 8.21 8.53 9.45
N PRO A 108 8.32 9.15 8.27
CA PRO A 108 7.67 10.42 8.00
C PRO A 108 6.15 10.30 8.13
N LEU A 109 5.52 11.34 8.70
CA LEU A 109 4.09 11.54 8.75
C LEU A 109 3.68 12.48 7.61
N ILE A 110 2.87 11.98 6.70
CA ILE A 110 2.37 12.70 5.53
C ILE A 110 0.90 13.03 5.73
N SER A 111 0.54 14.30 5.64
CA SER A 111 -0.84 14.79 5.73
C SER A 111 -0.96 16.21 5.16
N ALA A 112 -2.11 16.85 5.35
CA ALA A 112 -2.30 18.27 5.06
C ALA A 112 -1.24 19.11 5.78
N TYR A 113 -0.68 20.08 5.06
CA TYR A 113 0.49 20.86 5.48
C TYR A 113 0.31 21.47 6.87
N GLU A 114 -0.82 22.13 7.10
CA GLU A 114 -1.10 22.84 8.37
C GLU A 114 -1.21 21.86 9.53
N TRP A 115 -1.88 20.71 9.31
CA TRP A 115 -2.09 19.74 10.36
C TRP A 115 -0.78 19.05 10.76
N VAL A 116 0.01 18.55 9.80
CA VAL A 116 1.24 17.82 10.13
C VAL A 116 2.28 18.74 10.79
N ASN A 117 2.38 20.00 10.35
CA ASN A 117 3.32 20.94 10.95
C ASN A 117 2.96 21.36 12.39
N ALA A 118 1.69 21.27 12.76
CA ALA A 118 1.23 21.50 14.12
C ALA A 118 1.52 20.31 15.07
N GLN A 119 1.92 19.13 14.54
CA GLN A 119 2.16 17.97 15.38
C GLN A 119 3.48 18.06 16.14
N ALA A 120 3.48 17.49 17.36
CA ALA A 120 4.67 17.37 18.20
C ALA A 120 5.61 16.25 17.68
N LEU A 121 6.15 16.44 16.48
CA LEU A 121 7.10 15.56 15.79
C LEU A 121 8.41 16.29 15.55
N PRO A 122 9.57 15.56 15.45
CA PRO A 122 10.77 16.08 14.85
C PRO A 122 10.52 16.58 13.42
N ASP A 123 11.14 17.68 13.02
CA ASP A 123 10.85 18.31 11.72
C ASP A 123 11.18 17.41 10.54
N GLU A 124 12.19 16.56 10.67
CA GLU A 124 12.56 15.55 9.67
C GLU A 124 11.50 14.45 9.43
N LEU A 125 10.56 14.31 10.35
CA LEU A 125 9.43 13.39 10.21
C LEU A 125 8.14 14.07 9.72
N LYS A 126 8.16 15.39 9.50
CA LYS A 126 6.99 16.14 9.02
C LYS A 126 7.05 16.28 7.50
N MET A 127 6.11 15.67 6.81
CA MET A 127 5.96 15.79 5.36
C MET A 127 4.58 16.36 5.02
N GLY A 128 4.43 17.66 5.19
CA GLY A 128 3.18 18.38 4.89
C GLY A 128 3.01 18.63 3.40
N GLY A 129 1.81 18.34 2.89
CA GLY A 129 1.44 18.60 1.50
C GLY A 129 0.05 19.17 1.33
N ASN A 130 -0.29 19.48 0.09
CA ASN A 130 -1.62 19.95 -0.32
C ASN A 130 -2.17 19.05 -1.43
N VAL A 131 -3.46 19.19 -1.73
CA VAL A 131 -4.08 18.54 -2.89
C VAL A 131 -3.24 18.78 -4.15
N GLY A 132 -2.96 17.72 -4.91
CA GLY A 132 -2.06 17.71 -6.05
C GLY A 132 -0.59 17.48 -5.70
N GLY A 133 -0.24 17.48 -4.40
CA GLY A 133 1.10 17.14 -3.93
C GLY A 133 1.44 15.66 -4.13
N THR A 134 2.73 15.38 -4.24
CA THR A 134 3.23 14.02 -4.48
C THR A 134 4.50 13.77 -3.67
N PHE A 135 4.59 12.59 -3.05
CA PHE A 135 5.77 12.13 -2.32
C PHE A 135 6.23 10.77 -2.83
N LYS A 136 7.55 10.56 -2.94
CA LYS A 136 8.14 9.25 -3.25
C LYS A 136 8.59 8.58 -1.97
N ILE A 137 8.02 7.41 -1.66
CA ILE A 137 8.34 6.60 -0.48
C ILE A 137 8.77 5.21 -0.96
N GLY A 138 10.06 4.93 -0.89
CA GLY A 138 10.58 3.68 -1.45
C GLY A 138 10.21 3.49 -2.92
N ASP A 139 9.53 2.39 -3.23
CA ASP A 139 9.01 2.09 -4.59
C ASP A 139 7.58 2.58 -4.83
N VAL A 140 6.94 3.24 -3.84
CA VAL A 140 5.58 3.77 -3.93
C VAL A 140 5.60 5.28 -4.15
N THR A 141 4.71 5.77 -5.02
CA THR A 141 4.41 7.21 -5.16
C THR A 141 3.08 7.49 -4.48
N VAL A 142 3.08 8.44 -3.54
CA VAL A 142 1.90 8.87 -2.77
C VAL A 142 1.40 10.17 -3.37
N HIS A 143 0.16 10.20 -3.86
CA HIS A 143 -0.51 11.38 -4.37
C HIS A 143 -1.58 11.85 -3.38
N LEU A 144 -1.62 13.14 -3.09
CA LEU A 144 -2.63 13.76 -2.25
C LEU A 144 -3.77 14.24 -3.14
N VAL A 145 -4.94 13.64 -2.97
CA VAL A 145 -6.14 13.99 -3.75
C VAL A 145 -7.21 14.63 -2.87
N PRO A 146 -8.19 15.37 -3.42
CA PRO A 146 -9.21 16.02 -2.63
C PRO A 146 -10.14 15.00 -1.95
N ALA A 147 -10.66 15.39 -0.78
CA ALA A 147 -11.80 14.76 -0.11
C ALA A 147 -12.76 15.84 0.39
N MET A 148 -14.06 15.53 0.38
CA MET A 148 -15.13 16.45 0.80
C MET A 148 -15.57 16.10 2.23
N HIS A 149 -14.77 16.57 3.20
CA HIS A 149 -14.98 16.34 4.62
C HIS A 149 -14.33 17.45 5.46
N SER A 150 -14.64 17.52 6.74
CA SER A 150 -13.99 18.46 7.67
C SER A 150 -12.64 17.92 8.16
N SER A 151 -11.79 18.83 8.64
CA SER A 151 -10.50 18.50 9.25
C SER A 151 -10.16 19.58 10.29
N GLU A 152 -10.80 19.51 11.45
CA GLU A 152 -10.62 20.46 12.54
C GLU A 152 -9.49 20.00 13.49
N PRO A 153 -8.74 20.90 14.12
CA PRO A 153 -8.81 22.37 14.02
C PRO A 153 -7.99 22.93 12.86
N SER A 154 -7.29 22.11 12.06
CA SER A 154 -6.43 22.62 10.99
C SER A 154 -6.26 21.62 9.84
N GLY A 155 -5.91 22.13 8.69
CA GLY A 155 -5.71 21.37 7.47
C GLY A 155 -7.01 21.11 6.72
N ARG A 156 -6.88 20.34 5.65
CA ARG A 156 -7.98 19.93 4.78
C ARG A 156 -8.03 18.40 4.74
N ALA A 157 -9.23 17.84 4.66
CA ALA A 157 -9.37 16.41 4.39
C ALA A 157 -8.81 16.03 3.01
N LEU A 158 -8.14 14.90 2.96
CA LEU A 158 -7.45 14.35 1.80
C LEU A 158 -7.87 12.89 1.58
N GLY A 159 -7.78 12.45 0.34
CA GLY A 159 -7.59 11.04 0.02
C GLY A 159 -6.14 10.81 -0.42
N PHE A 160 -5.73 9.55 -0.46
CA PHE A 160 -4.41 9.16 -0.95
C PHE A 160 -4.51 8.16 -2.10
N VAL A 161 -3.82 8.44 -3.20
CA VAL A 161 -3.59 7.43 -4.22
C VAL A 161 -2.14 6.97 -4.12
N LEU A 162 -1.94 5.67 -3.94
CA LEU A 162 -0.65 5.01 -3.92
C LEU A 162 -0.41 4.37 -5.29
N THR A 163 0.59 4.84 -6.05
CA THR A 163 0.99 4.22 -7.31
C THR A 163 2.23 3.36 -7.07
N PHE A 164 2.14 2.08 -7.43
CA PHE A 164 3.20 1.09 -7.26
C PHE A 164 4.12 1.00 -8.47
N ALA A 165 5.27 0.34 -8.31
CA ALA A 165 6.27 0.24 -9.38
C ALA A 165 5.80 -0.53 -10.61
N ASP A 166 4.79 -1.40 -10.47
CA ASP A 166 4.18 -2.16 -11.57
C ASP A 166 3.07 -1.40 -12.31
N GLY A 167 2.80 -0.16 -11.90
CA GLY A 167 1.79 0.72 -12.51
C GLY A 167 0.39 0.59 -11.90
N ARG A 168 0.12 -0.39 -11.05
CA ARG A 168 -1.15 -0.47 -10.31
C ARG A 168 -1.26 0.67 -9.30
N SER A 169 -2.48 0.98 -8.92
CA SER A 169 -2.73 2.00 -7.90
C SER A 169 -3.83 1.59 -6.92
N LEU A 170 -3.69 2.08 -5.69
CA LEU A 170 -4.63 1.93 -4.60
C LEU A 170 -5.09 3.33 -4.16
N TYR A 171 -6.40 3.55 -4.11
CA TYR A 171 -7.01 4.77 -3.60
C TYR A 171 -7.64 4.52 -2.23
N HIS A 172 -7.16 5.20 -1.21
CA HIS A 172 -7.82 5.31 0.09
C HIS A 172 -8.60 6.62 0.10
N THR A 173 -9.92 6.55 0.15
CA THR A 173 -10.78 7.74 0.01
C THR A 173 -10.69 8.69 1.19
N GLY A 174 -10.24 8.20 2.36
CA GLY A 174 -10.51 8.86 3.62
C GLY A 174 -12.01 8.96 3.86
N ASP A 175 -12.39 9.88 4.71
CA ASP A 175 -13.77 10.29 4.83
C ASP A 175 -14.08 11.33 3.76
N THR A 176 -15.10 11.06 3.00
CA THR A 176 -15.54 11.97 1.93
C THR A 176 -17.02 11.81 1.65
N TRP A 177 -17.61 12.84 1.07
CA TRP A 177 -18.86 12.73 0.32
C TRP A 177 -18.53 12.65 -1.17
N ILE A 178 -19.44 12.11 -1.99
CA ILE A 178 -19.32 12.07 -3.46
C ILE A 178 -19.15 13.48 -4.03
N PHE A 179 -18.21 13.69 -4.94
CA PHE A 179 -17.95 14.99 -5.61
C PHE A 179 -17.51 14.80 -7.07
N GLY A 180 -17.66 15.86 -7.87
CA GLY A 180 -17.45 15.77 -9.32
C GLY A 180 -16.02 15.44 -9.74
N ASP A 181 -15.03 15.96 -8.99
CA ASP A 181 -13.61 15.75 -9.33
C ASP A 181 -13.10 14.33 -9.04
N MET A 182 -13.95 13.44 -8.49
CA MET A 182 -13.66 12.00 -8.48
C MET A 182 -13.41 11.46 -9.90
N ALA A 183 -14.03 12.05 -10.93
CA ALA A 183 -13.74 11.74 -12.32
C ALA A 183 -12.28 12.02 -12.71
N LEU A 184 -11.67 13.08 -12.16
CA LEU A 184 -10.26 13.41 -12.39
C LEU A 184 -9.31 12.45 -11.66
N ILE A 185 -9.71 11.95 -10.49
CA ILE A 185 -8.94 10.93 -9.76
C ILE A 185 -8.87 9.65 -10.60
N GLU A 186 -9.99 9.23 -11.18
CA GLU A 186 -10.01 8.09 -12.10
C GLU A 186 -9.18 8.36 -13.35
N GLU A 187 -9.35 9.51 -13.99
CA GLU A 187 -8.63 9.85 -15.24
C GLU A 187 -7.12 9.91 -15.06
N LEU A 188 -6.65 10.43 -13.91
CA LEU A 188 -5.22 10.63 -13.65
C LEU A 188 -4.52 9.38 -13.12
N TYR A 189 -5.22 8.56 -12.34
CA TYR A 189 -4.58 7.51 -11.54
C TYR A 189 -5.13 6.10 -11.76
N HIS A 190 -6.31 5.92 -12.37
CA HIS A 190 -6.95 4.63 -12.66
C HIS A 190 -6.86 3.64 -11.49
N PRO A 191 -7.46 3.93 -10.31
CA PRO A 191 -7.28 3.09 -9.14
C PRO A 191 -7.80 1.66 -9.35
N ASN A 192 -6.91 0.67 -9.27
CA ASN A 192 -7.27 -0.74 -9.36
C ASN A 192 -7.94 -1.22 -8.07
N ILE A 193 -7.51 -0.68 -6.93
CA ILE A 193 -8.00 -1.03 -5.59
C ILE A 193 -8.52 0.25 -4.95
N ILE A 194 -9.76 0.21 -4.44
CA ILE A 194 -10.33 1.35 -3.71
C ILE A 194 -10.72 0.91 -2.30
N LEU A 195 -10.07 1.51 -1.30
CA LEU A 195 -10.48 1.45 0.10
C LEU A 195 -11.52 2.57 0.29
N LEU A 196 -12.78 2.18 0.30
CA LEU A 196 -13.93 3.09 0.12
C LEU A 196 -14.63 3.38 1.45
N GLY A 197 -14.64 4.63 1.89
CA GLY A 197 -15.45 5.08 3.01
C GLY A 197 -16.94 4.92 2.73
N VAL A 198 -17.65 4.18 3.60
CA VAL A 198 -19.09 3.94 3.46
C VAL A 198 -19.85 4.18 4.77
N GLY A 199 -19.27 4.98 5.67
CA GLY A 199 -19.70 5.11 7.06
C GLY A 199 -21.11 5.64 7.26
N GLY A 200 -21.61 6.47 6.37
CA GLY A 200 -22.97 7.00 6.50
C GLY A 200 -23.21 7.85 7.75
N GLY A 201 -24.46 7.86 8.20
CA GLY A 201 -24.86 8.61 9.36
C GLY A 201 -24.69 10.13 9.16
N PRO A 202 -24.42 10.90 10.23
CA PRO A 202 -24.18 12.34 10.11
C PRO A 202 -22.73 12.69 9.71
N TYR A 203 -21.84 11.68 9.55
CA TYR A 203 -20.40 11.93 9.44
C TYR A 203 -19.80 11.63 8.07
N GLY A 204 -20.53 10.95 7.17
CA GLY A 204 -19.99 10.60 5.86
C GLY A 204 -21.08 10.22 4.87
N GLU A 205 -20.65 9.77 3.69
CA GLU A 205 -21.59 9.29 2.67
C GLU A 205 -22.16 7.92 3.05
N THR A 206 -23.43 7.71 2.69
CA THR A 206 -24.08 6.43 2.93
C THR A 206 -23.55 5.36 1.97
N PRO A 207 -23.67 4.04 2.29
CA PRO A 207 -23.27 2.98 1.39
C PRO A 207 -23.86 3.10 -0.03
N ALA A 208 -25.12 3.57 -0.14
CA ALA A 208 -25.76 3.79 -1.44
C ALA A 208 -25.12 4.94 -2.24
N VAL A 209 -24.70 6.03 -1.58
CA VAL A 209 -23.99 7.14 -2.22
C VAL A 209 -22.57 6.73 -2.61
N ALA A 210 -21.86 6.00 -1.75
CA ALA A 210 -20.55 5.44 -2.06
C ALA A 210 -20.63 4.47 -3.27
N ARG A 211 -21.68 3.64 -3.34
CA ARG A 211 -21.94 2.80 -4.51
C ARG A 211 -22.15 3.64 -5.77
N LEU A 212 -22.95 4.71 -5.69
CA LEU A 212 -23.14 5.63 -6.82
C LEU A 212 -21.82 6.28 -7.27
N ALA A 213 -20.93 6.63 -6.33
CA ALA A 213 -19.62 7.21 -6.66
C ALA A 213 -18.78 6.20 -7.48
N ILE A 214 -18.74 4.94 -7.06
CA ILE A 214 -18.06 3.88 -7.80
C ILE A 214 -18.66 3.71 -9.20
N ASP A 215 -19.97 3.55 -9.30
CA ASP A 215 -20.63 3.29 -10.59
C ASP A 215 -20.48 4.47 -11.58
N LYS A 216 -20.41 5.69 -11.06
CA LYS A 216 -20.36 6.90 -11.87
C LYS A 216 -18.96 7.30 -12.29
N TYR A 217 -17.98 7.13 -11.42
CA TYR A 217 -16.66 7.74 -11.59
C TYR A 217 -15.53 6.74 -11.73
N PHE A 218 -15.63 5.52 -11.16
CA PHE A 218 -14.49 4.62 -11.03
C PHE A 218 -14.70 3.28 -11.72
N LYS A 219 -13.61 2.62 -12.09
CA LYS A 219 -13.59 1.28 -12.70
C LYS A 219 -12.59 0.36 -12.01
N PRO A 220 -12.66 0.20 -10.67
CA PRO A 220 -11.69 -0.60 -9.95
C PRO A 220 -11.88 -2.10 -10.22
N ASP A 221 -10.81 -2.86 -10.03
CA ASP A 221 -10.83 -4.32 -9.98
C ASP A 221 -11.31 -4.81 -8.61
N VAL A 222 -11.01 -4.02 -7.55
CA VAL A 222 -11.32 -4.37 -6.15
C VAL A 222 -11.87 -3.16 -5.41
N ILE A 223 -12.92 -3.40 -4.62
CA ILE A 223 -13.53 -2.43 -3.70
C ILE A 223 -13.49 -3.02 -2.30
N VAL A 224 -12.88 -2.32 -1.36
CA VAL A 224 -12.86 -2.68 0.06
C VAL A 224 -13.65 -1.62 0.83
N PRO A 225 -14.92 -1.88 1.20
CA PRO A 225 -15.68 -0.98 2.05
C PRO A 225 -15.02 -0.85 3.43
N MET A 226 -14.93 0.38 3.93
CA MET A 226 -14.33 0.69 5.23
C MET A 226 -15.16 1.72 6.00
N HIS A 227 -14.77 2.01 7.25
CA HIS A 227 -15.37 3.05 8.09
C HIS A 227 -16.85 2.79 8.45
N TYR A 228 -17.26 1.51 8.61
CA TYR A 228 -18.63 1.13 8.99
C TYR A 228 -18.62 0.16 10.19
N GLY A 229 -19.74 0.02 10.85
CA GLY A 229 -19.95 -0.94 11.93
C GLY A 229 -19.21 -0.67 13.25
N THR A 230 -18.30 0.32 13.29
CA THR A 230 -17.49 0.61 14.49
C THR A 230 -18.27 1.36 15.56
N PHE A 231 -19.17 2.25 15.15
CA PHE A 231 -20.02 3.03 16.02
C PHE A 231 -21.50 2.84 15.67
N PRO A 232 -22.42 2.92 16.64
CA PRO A 232 -23.86 2.79 16.36
C PRO A 232 -24.43 3.84 15.39
N ALA A 233 -23.80 5.01 15.28
CA ALA A 233 -24.20 6.10 14.38
C ALA A 233 -23.80 5.87 12.93
N LEU A 234 -22.92 4.90 12.67
CA LEU A 234 -22.47 4.57 11.31
C LEU A 234 -23.34 3.49 10.69
N ALA A 235 -23.28 3.39 9.37
CA ALA A 235 -23.89 2.29 8.63
C ALA A 235 -23.39 0.94 9.18
N GLN A 236 -24.27 -0.04 9.22
CA GLN A 236 -23.97 -1.38 9.68
C GLN A 236 -23.69 -2.32 8.49
N ALA A 237 -23.07 -3.47 8.74
CA ALA A 237 -22.68 -4.42 7.70
C ALA A 237 -23.84 -4.76 6.74
N ALA A 238 -25.06 -4.97 7.26
CA ALA A 238 -26.22 -5.29 6.43
C ALA A 238 -26.58 -4.18 5.42
N GLU A 239 -26.34 -2.92 5.76
CA GLU A 239 -26.58 -1.79 4.84
C GLU A 239 -25.53 -1.75 3.73
N VAL A 240 -24.28 -2.05 4.08
CA VAL A 240 -23.17 -2.16 3.12
C VAL A 240 -23.41 -3.34 2.18
N ASP A 241 -23.74 -4.50 2.73
CA ASP A 241 -24.06 -5.71 1.95
C ASP A 241 -25.22 -5.47 0.97
N ALA A 242 -26.25 -4.76 1.40
CA ALA A 242 -27.38 -4.43 0.55
C ALA A 242 -27.00 -3.47 -0.59
N ALA A 243 -26.17 -2.44 -0.31
CA ALA A 243 -25.75 -1.46 -1.31
C ALA A 243 -24.85 -2.06 -2.39
N PHE A 244 -24.04 -3.04 -2.03
CA PHE A 244 -23.08 -3.70 -2.92
C PHE A 244 -23.49 -5.11 -3.33
N ALA A 245 -24.76 -5.48 -3.15
CA ALA A 245 -25.26 -6.82 -3.44
C ALA A 245 -24.95 -7.25 -4.89
N GLY A 246 -24.31 -8.41 -5.03
CA GLY A 246 -23.98 -9.00 -6.33
C GLY A 246 -22.75 -8.41 -7.03
N ASP A 247 -22.09 -7.40 -6.48
CA ASP A 247 -20.85 -6.86 -7.03
C ASP A 247 -19.65 -7.74 -6.62
N LYS A 248 -19.11 -8.48 -7.58
CA LYS A 248 -18.01 -9.42 -7.34
C LYS A 248 -16.66 -8.76 -7.06
N ARG A 249 -16.54 -7.45 -7.25
CA ARG A 249 -15.32 -6.67 -6.95
C ARG A 249 -15.18 -6.40 -5.46
N VAL A 250 -16.26 -6.55 -4.68
CA VAL A 250 -16.29 -6.21 -3.26
C VAL A 250 -15.62 -7.28 -2.44
N VAL A 251 -14.64 -6.86 -1.64
CA VAL A 251 -13.92 -7.68 -0.68
C VAL A 251 -14.14 -7.08 0.72
N HIS A 252 -14.90 -7.80 1.55
CA HIS A 252 -15.09 -7.39 2.94
C HIS A 252 -13.87 -7.78 3.77
N MET A 253 -13.32 -6.83 4.51
CA MET A 253 -12.20 -7.05 5.41
C MET A 253 -12.56 -6.57 6.82
N LYS A 254 -12.16 -7.33 7.82
CA LYS A 254 -12.25 -6.96 9.24
C LYS A 254 -10.85 -6.82 9.84
N GLY A 255 -10.76 -6.23 11.02
CA GLY A 255 -9.48 -6.06 11.70
C GLY A 255 -8.70 -7.37 11.84
N GLY A 256 -7.48 -7.39 11.33
CA GLY A 256 -6.59 -8.54 11.27
C GLY A 256 -6.58 -9.30 9.93
N ASP A 257 -7.53 -9.06 9.04
CA ASP A 257 -7.53 -9.69 7.72
C ASP A 257 -6.41 -9.14 6.84
N VAL A 258 -5.79 -10.05 6.07
CA VAL A 258 -4.76 -9.74 5.08
C VAL A 258 -5.24 -10.24 3.73
N GLN A 259 -5.13 -9.39 2.71
CA GLN A 259 -5.43 -9.73 1.32
C GLN A 259 -4.25 -9.38 0.43
N ASP A 260 -4.05 -10.20 -0.57
CA ASP A 260 -3.05 -10.04 -1.62
C ASP A 260 -3.78 -9.65 -2.92
N PHE A 261 -3.38 -8.54 -3.49
CA PHE A 261 -3.96 -8.01 -4.70
C PHE A 261 -2.94 -7.90 -5.83
#